data_30fc58b301a589c8addc5b31870e43cd
#
_entry.id   30fc58b301a589c8addc5b31870e43cd
#
_cell.length_a   1.000
_cell.length_b   1.000
_cell.length_c   1.000
_cell.angle_alpha   90.00
_cell.angle_beta   90.00
_cell.angle_gamma   90.00
#
_symmetry.space_group_name_H-M   'P 1'
#
loop_
_entity.id
_entity.type
_entity.pdbx_description
1 polymer ?
#
loop_
_entity_poly.entity_id
_entity_poly.type
_entity_poly.pdbx_seq_one_letter_code
_entity_poly.pdbx_strand_id
1 'polypeptide(L)'
;MGRARFDQAGFLAAARELIAERGPAAVSVDAVAERLKAPKGSFYYRFASRDALLGEVWLTTVLAYQQGFVAAIEAGDGLSAALHTPAWARRNLDDARLLMLYSRHDFVHGDWPSALKRGVAFQAERFETCLKTFARAAFGRAGRAELRRAVFVLAEVPLAAVKPHLQRREPPPRLVDELIAKTYRAIVGVGSGDNADGGARTR
;
A
#
# COMPACT_ATOMS: atom_id res chain seq x y z
N MET A 1 29.52 -5.78 21.04
CA MET A 1 28.17 -5.90 21.58
C MET A 1 27.43 -6.92 20.71
N GLY A 2 27.12 -8.11 21.25
CA GLY A 2 26.39 -9.16 20.54
C GLY A 2 25.01 -8.72 20.19
N ARG A 3 24.64 -8.76 18.88
CA ARG A 3 23.28 -8.54 18.39
C ARG A 3 22.37 -9.54 19.10
N ALA A 4 21.29 -9.07 19.72
CA ALA A 4 20.34 -9.97 20.39
C ALA A 4 19.94 -11.05 19.40
N ARG A 5 20.12 -12.34 19.78
CA ARG A 5 19.92 -13.50 18.90
C ARG A 5 18.52 -13.58 18.30
N PHE A 6 17.56 -12.87 18.90
CA PHE A 6 16.17 -12.77 18.46
C PHE A 6 15.73 -11.31 18.62
N ASP A 7 15.92 -10.50 17.58
CA ASP A 7 15.50 -9.09 17.56
C ASP A 7 14.06 -8.92 17.00
N GLN A 8 13.51 -7.71 17.12
CA GLN A 8 12.16 -7.39 16.64
C GLN A 8 12.05 -7.61 15.11
N ALA A 9 13.10 -7.29 14.36
CA ALA A 9 13.12 -7.46 12.91
C ALA A 9 13.00 -8.94 12.51
N GLY A 10 13.63 -9.84 13.25
CA GLY A 10 13.52 -11.29 13.04
C GLY A 10 12.09 -11.79 13.22
N PHE A 11 11.39 -11.32 14.28
CA PHE A 11 9.98 -11.69 14.49
C PHE A 11 9.06 -11.16 13.38
N LEU A 12 9.26 -9.93 12.91
CA LEU A 12 8.52 -9.36 11.80
C LEU A 12 8.79 -10.13 10.49
N ALA A 13 10.04 -10.52 10.22
CA ALA A 13 10.40 -11.30 9.04
C ALA A 13 9.74 -12.69 9.06
N ALA A 14 9.84 -13.42 10.18
CA ALA A 14 9.19 -14.72 10.33
C ALA A 14 7.66 -14.66 10.17
N ALA A 15 7.04 -13.60 10.70
CA ALA A 15 5.60 -13.38 10.51
C ALA A 15 5.25 -13.12 9.03
N ARG A 16 6.04 -12.32 8.30
CA ARG A 16 5.85 -12.08 6.86
C ARG A 16 5.97 -13.37 6.05
N GLU A 17 6.95 -14.19 6.33
CA GLU A 17 7.11 -15.51 5.67
C GLU A 17 5.88 -16.39 5.88
N LEU A 18 5.39 -16.50 7.12
CA LEU A 18 4.18 -17.27 7.44
C LEU A 18 2.94 -16.73 6.71
N ILE A 19 2.80 -15.40 6.62
CA ILE A 19 1.71 -14.76 5.88
C ILE A 19 1.82 -15.06 4.39
N ALA A 20 3.00 -14.96 3.81
CA ALA A 20 3.25 -15.24 2.40
C ALA A 20 2.93 -16.69 2.04
N GLU A 21 3.26 -17.64 2.93
CA GLU A 21 3.01 -19.07 2.73
C GLU A 21 1.53 -19.44 2.89
N ARG A 22 0.86 -18.97 3.97
CA ARG A 22 -0.42 -19.50 4.44
C ARG A 22 -1.45 -18.44 4.84
N GLY A 23 -1.14 -17.17 4.68
CA GLY A 23 -2.00 -16.04 5.06
C GLY A 23 -1.91 -15.64 6.54
N PRO A 24 -2.53 -14.49 6.91
CA PRO A 24 -2.42 -13.92 8.26
C PRO A 24 -2.97 -14.83 9.37
N ALA A 25 -3.98 -15.65 9.06
CA ALA A 25 -4.59 -16.57 10.03
C ALA A 25 -3.60 -17.64 10.54
N ALA A 26 -2.60 -18.00 9.73
CA ALA A 26 -1.59 -19.00 10.10
C ALA A 26 -0.54 -18.48 11.09
N VAL A 27 -0.47 -17.17 11.31
CA VAL A 27 0.48 -16.56 12.24
C VAL A 27 -0.02 -16.75 13.67
N SER A 28 0.71 -17.50 14.45
CA SER A 28 0.54 -17.64 15.91
C SER A 28 1.87 -17.38 16.61
N VAL A 29 1.82 -17.11 17.93
CA VAL A 29 3.05 -16.94 18.72
C VAL A 29 3.92 -18.18 18.60
N ASP A 30 3.31 -19.37 18.63
CA ASP A 30 4.01 -20.64 18.52
C ASP A 30 4.67 -20.83 17.16
N ALA A 31 3.93 -20.59 16.07
CA ALA A 31 4.45 -20.71 14.71
C ALA A 31 5.63 -19.76 14.44
N VAL A 32 5.55 -18.53 14.96
CA VAL A 32 6.65 -17.55 14.82
C VAL A 32 7.86 -17.94 15.67
N ALA A 33 7.64 -18.37 16.92
CA ALA A 33 8.72 -18.83 17.81
C ALA A 33 9.42 -20.07 17.23
N GLU A 34 8.66 -21.05 16.72
CA GLU A 34 9.17 -22.24 16.05
C GLU A 34 10.01 -21.90 14.82
N ARG A 35 9.50 -21.00 13.94
CA ARG A 35 10.20 -20.53 12.73
C ARG A 35 11.56 -19.93 13.07
N LEU A 36 11.64 -19.15 14.14
CA LEU A 36 12.87 -18.52 14.62
C LEU A 36 13.74 -19.43 15.48
N LYS A 37 13.25 -20.61 15.89
CA LYS A 37 13.86 -21.44 16.94
C LYS A 37 14.11 -20.63 18.22
N ALA A 38 13.17 -19.76 18.57
CA ALA A 38 13.24 -18.85 19.70
C ALA A 38 12.37 -19.33 20.88
N PRO A 39 12.77 -19.10 22.13
CA PRO A 39 11.88 -19.30 23.25
C PRO A 39 10.63 -18.39 23.17
N LYS A 40 9.44 -18.90 23.51
CA LYS A 40 8.18 -18.11 23.51
C LYS A 40 8.27 -16.81 24.34
N GLY A 41 9.01 -16.83 25.46
CA GLY A 41 9.24 -15.65 26.28
C GLY A 41 9.92 -14.50 25.53
N SER A 42 10.76 -14.82 24.52
CA SER A 42 11.40 -13.80 23.67
C SER A 42 10.39 -13.02 22.81
N PHE A 43 9.24 -13.62 22.46
CA PHE A 43 8.15 -12.95 21.78
C PHE A 43 7.50 -11.90 22.69
N TYR A 44 7.05 -12.32 23.89
CA TYR A 44 6.35 -11.45 24.81
C TYR A 44 7.18 -10.29 25.39
N TYR A 45 8.50 -10.43 25.33
CA TYR A 45 9.40 -9.32 25.65
C TYR A 45 9.31 -8.17 24.63
N ARG A 46 8.86 -8.45 23.37
CA ARG A 46 8.83 -7.47 22.26
C ARG A 46 7.44 -7.07 21.84
N PHE A 47 6.51 -8.01 21.85
CA PHE A 47 5.13 -7.79 21.40
C PHE A 47 4.16 -8.19 22.49
N ALA A 48 3.24 -7.28 22.81
CA ALA A 48 2.22 -7.54 23.82
C ALA A 48 1.24 -8.66 23.40
N SER A 49 1.07 -8.88 22.12
CA SER A 49 0.17 -9.89 21.56
C SER A 49 0.54 -10.24 20.11
N ARG A 50 -0.07 -11.33 19.61
CA ARG A 50 -0.07 -11.67 18.17
C ARG A 50 -0.56 -10.50 17.31
N ASP A 51 -1.64 -9.85 17.72
CA ASP A 51 -2.24 -8.74 16.98
C ASP A 51 -1.32 -7.51 16.97
N ALA A 52 -0.53 -7.27 18.00
CA ALA A 52 0.50 -6.24 18.00
C ALA A 52 1.59 -6.53 16.95
N LEU A 53 2.08 -7.77 16.87
CA LEU A 53 3.02 -8.19 15.84
C LEU A 53 2.43 -8.00 14.43
N LEU A 54 1.23 -8.51 14.19
CA LEU A 54 0.58 -8.43 12.88
C LEU A 54 0.27 -7.00 12.48
N GLY A 55 -0.14 -6.16 13.42
CA GLY A 55 -0.35 -4.74 13.18
C GLY A 55 0.94 -4.01 12.76
N GLU A 56 2.07 -4.34 13.39
CA GLU A 56 3.37 -3.80 12.98
C GLU A 56 3.82 -4.32 11.61
N VAL A 57 3.61 -5.60 11.30
CA VAL A 57 3.87 -6.15 9.96
C VAL A 57 3.07 -5.39 8.92
N TRP A 58 1.77 -5.20 9.14
CA TRP A 58 0.90 -4.47 8.21
C TRP A 58 1.35 -3.01 8.06
N LEU A 59 1.55 -2.29 9.16
CA LEU A 59 1.94 -0.87 9.14
C LEU A 59 3.29 -0.66 8.45
N THR A 60 4.30 -1.49 8.74
CA THR A 60 5.61 -1.37 8.09
C THR A 60 5.55 -1.66 6.59
N THR A 61 4.67 -2.56 6.16
CA THR A 61 4.45 -2.84 4.73
C THR A 61 3.73 -1.67 4.04
N VAL A 62 2.73 -1.08 4.68
CA VAL A 62 2.07 0.15 4.18
C VAL A 62 3.07 1.29 4.01
N LEU A 63 3.92 1.51 5.01
CA LEU A 63 4.96 2.55 4.96
C LEU A 63 5.93 2.35 3.80
N ALA A 64 6.41 1.12 3.62
CA ALA A 64 7.32 0.77 2.52
C ALA A 64 6.68 0.99 1.14
N TYR A 65 5.41 0.65 0.98
CA TYR A 65 4.67 0.92 -0.25
C TYR A 65 4.46 2.42 -0.48
N GLN A 66 3.98 3.15 0.54
CA GLN A 66 3.62 4.56 0.39
C GLN A 66 4.83 5.46 0.13
N GLN A 67 6.01 5.09 0.58
CA GLN A 67 7.22 5.90 0.40
C GLN A 67 7.45 6.28 -1.07
N GLY A 68 7.44 5.31 -1.98
CA GLY A 68 7.66 5.58 -3.40
C GLY A 68 6.46 6.24 -4.09
N PHE A 69 5.24 5.90 -3.67
CA PHE A 69 4.02 6.52 -4.18
C PHE A 69 3.98 8.03 -3.85
N VAL A 70 4.20 8.37 -2.59
CA VAL A 70 4.20 9.76 -2.11
C VAL A 70 5.32 10.56 -2.78
N ALA A 71 6.54 10.01 -2.87
CA ALA A 71 7.66 10.66 -3.53
C ALA A 71 7.35 11.01 -5.00
N ALA A 72 6.67 10.14 -5.74
CA ALA A 72 6.26 10.40 -7.11
C ALA A 72 5.25 11.57 -7.20
N ILE A 73 4.26 11.62 -6.29
CA ILE A 73 3.29 12.73 -6.24
C ILE A 73 3.97 14.05 -5.86
N GLU A 74 4.87 14.04 -4.88
CA GLU A 74 5.63 15.22 -4.45
C GLU A 74 6.55 15.75 -5.56
N ALA A 75 7.06 14.86 -6.42
CA ALA A 75 7.83 15.23 -7.61
C ALA A 75 6.95 15.71 -8.79
N GLY A 76 5.61 15.74 -8.65
CA GLY A 76 4.69 16.10 -9.72
C GLY A 76 4.50 15.04 -10.79
N ASP A 77 5.04 13.83 -10.61
CA ASP A 77 4.95 12.72 -11.56
C ASP A 77 3.81 11.76 -11.23
N GLY A 78 2.60 12.15 -11.59
CA GLY A 78 1.41 11.34 -11.37
C GLY A 78 1.42 10.02 -12.15
N LEU A 79 2.07 9.96 -13.32
CA LEU A 79 2.19 8.70 -14.07
C LEU A 79 3.08 7.70 -13.33
N SER A 80 4.23 8.14 -12.81
CA SER A 80 5.08 7.29 -11.97
C SER A 80 4.37 6.85 -10.68
N ALA A 81 3.52 7.69 -10.09
CA ALA A 81 2.68 7.30 -8.96
C ALA A 81 1.68 6.18 -9.34
N ALA A 82 1.02 6.27 -10.49
CA ALA A 82 0.13 5.21 -10.99
C ALA A 82 0.90 3.91 -11.30
N LEU A 83 2.11 4.00 -11.85
CA LEU A 83 2.98 2.86 -12.17
C LEU A 83 3.72 2.30 -10.95
N HIS A 84 3.68 2.99 -9.81
CA HIS A 84 4.34 2.53 -8.59
C HIS A 84 3.83 1.16 -8.15
N THR A 85 2.53 0.93 -8.17
CA THR A 85 1.91 -0.34 -7.74
C THR A 85 2.48 -1.56 -8.47
N PRO A 86 2.46 -1.66 -9.81
CA PRO A 86 3.02 -2.82 -10.50
C PRO A 86 4.55 -2.91 -10.36
N ALA A 87 5.26 -1.78 -10.32
CA ALA A 87 6.70 -1.76 -10.14
C ALA A 87 7.11 -2.25 -8.75
N TRP A 88 6.39 -1.83 -7.70
CA TRP A 88 6.63 -2.27 -6.33
C TRP A 88 6.26 -3.76 -6.14
N ALA A 89 5.13 -4.19 -6.71
CA ALA A 89 4.68 -5.58 -6.64
C ALA A 89 5.70 -6.56 -7.27
N ARG A 90 6.36 -6.18 -8.36
CA ARG A 90 7.43 -6.99 -8.97
C ARG A 90 8.67 -7.14 -8.08
N ARG A 91 9.02 -6.11 -7.31
CA ARG A 91 10.19 -6.13 -6.42
C ARG A 91 9.89 -6.73 -5.05
N ASN A 92 8.64 -6.70 -4.62
CA ASN A 92 8.21 -7.05 -3.26
C ASN A 92 6.95 -7.92 -3.33
N LEU A 93 7.02 -9.08 -4.02
CA LEU A 93 5.85 -9.88 -4.35
C LEU A 93 5.04 -10.30 -3.12
N ASP A 94 5.72 -10.77 -2.07
CA ASP A 94 5.06 -11.24 -0.85
C ASP A 94 4.45 -10.09 -0.05
N ASP A 95 5.13 -8.96 0.06
CA ASP A 95 4.61 -7.75 0.69
C ASP A 95 3.43 -7.16 -0.12
N ALA A 96 3.48 -7.23 -1.46
CA ALA A 96 2.36 -6.81 -2.31
C ALA A 96 1.13 -7.72 -2.12
N ARG A 97 1.34 -9.02 -1.99
CA ARG A 97 0.27 -9.97 -1.68
C ARG A 97 -0.33 -9.67 -0.29
N LEU A 98 0.53 -9.45 0.70
CA LEU A 98 0.11 -9.09 2.05
C LEU A 98 -0.75 -7.84 2.07
N LEU A 99 -0.32 -6.76 1.39
CA LEU A 99 -1.00 -5.47 1.41
C LEU A 99 -2.26 -5.42 0.54
N MET A 100 -2.28 -6.13 -0.60
CA MET A 100 -3.29 -5.95 -1.63
C MET A 100 -4.32 -7.10 -1.71
N LEU A 101 -4.05 -8.24 -1.08
CA LEU A 101 -5.00 -9.37 -1.04
C LEU A 101 -5.73 -9.49 0.29
N TYR A 102 -5.22 -8.89 1.36
CA TYR A 102 -5.80 -8.95 2.69
C TYR A 102 -6.22 -7.57 3.17
N SER A 103 -7.32 -7.52 3.90
CA SER A 103 -7.79 -6.31 4.56
C SER A 103 -7.10 -6.12 5.92
N ARG A 104 -7.15 -4.92 6.48
CA ARG A 104 -6.68 -4.66 7.83
C ARG A 104 -7.29 -5.61 8.88
N HIS A 105 -8.56 -5.98 8.71
CA HIS A 105 -9.27 -6.87 9.62
C HIS A 105 -8.75 -8.31 9.60
N ASP A 106 -8.10 -8.75 8.51
CA ASP A 106 -7.49 -10.07 8.44
C ASP A 106 -6.24 -10.17 9.34
N PHE A 107 -5.65 -9.03 9.71
CA PHE A 107 -4.45 -8.98 10.56
C PHE A 107 -4.80 -8.85 12.05
N VAL A 108 -5.80 -8.07 12.40
CA VAL A 108 -6.12 -7.73 13.79
C VAL A 108 -7.62 -7.83 14.00
N HIS A 109 -8.03 -8.77 14.85
CA HIS A 109 -9.43 -9.03 15.16
C HIS A 109 -9.96 -8.19 16.33
N GLY A 110 -9.06 -7.64 17.15
CA GLY A 110 -9.38 -6.85 18.33
C GLY A 110 -9.00 -5.38 18.19
N ASP A 111 -8.88 -4.73 19.35
CA ASP A 111 -8.43 -3.34 19.42
C ASP A 111 -6.93 -3.23 19.13
N TRP A 112 -6.59 -2.38 18.20
CA TRP A 112 -5.20 -2.06 17.91
C TRP A 112 -4.55 -1.31 19.05
N PRO A 113 -3.28 -1.58 19.39
CA PRO A 113 -2.51 -0.73 20.29
C PRO A 113 -2.57 0.75 19.87
N SER A 114 -2.69 1.66 20.85
CA SER A 114 -2.88 3.09 20.56
C SER A 114 -1.79 3.69 19.66
N ALA A 115 -0.54 3.20 19.78
CA ALA A 115 0.55 3.63 18.92
C ALA A 115 0.32 3.24 17.45
N LEU A 116 -0.16 2.02 17.20
CA LEU A 116 -0.50 1.56 15.85
C LEU A 116 -1.70 2.33 15.28
N LYS A 117 -2.74 2.59 16.08
CA LYS A 117 -3.89 3.42 15.66
C LYS A 117 -3.42 4.80 15.18
N ARG A 118 -2.53 5.46 15.95
CA ARG A 118 -1.97 6.77 15.56
C ARG A 118 -1.15 6.68 14.27
N GLY A 119 -0.31 5.66 14.13
CA GLY A 119 0.49 5.45 12.91
C GLY A 119 -0.39 5.27 11.67
N VAL A 120 -1.44 4.47 11.77
CA VAL A 120 -2.41 4.25 10.67
C VAL A 120 -3.15 5.54 10.32
N ALA A 121 -3.63 6.29 11.32
CA ALA A 121 -4.33 7.56 11.09
C ALA A 121 -3.43 8.58 10.39
N PHE A 122 -2.17 8.71 10.83
CA PHE A 122 -1.19 9.58 10.21
C PHE A 122 -0.92 9.21 8.73
N GLN A 123 -0.81 7.90 8.42
CA GLN A 123 -0.60 7.46 7.04
C GLN A 123 -1.84 7.70 6.16
N ALA A 124 -3.04 7.52 6.71
CA ALA A 124 -4.28 7.80 5.98
C ALA A 124 -4.40 9.29 5.62
N GLU A 125 -4.10 10.19 6.57
CA GLU A 125 -4.10 11.64 6.36
C GLU A 125 -3.06 12.07 5.32
N ARG A 126 -1.84 11.51 5.41
CA ARG A 126 -0.77 11.78 4.43
C ARG A 126 -1.18 11.34 3.03
N PHE A 127 -1.76 10.16 2.89
CA PHE A 127 -2.24 9.65 1.61
C PHE A 127 -3.37 10.52 1.04
N GLU A 128 -4.33 10.93 1.86
CA GLU A 128 -5.40 11.84 1.45
C GLU A 128 -4.84 13.20 0.98
N THR A 129 -3.85 13.75 1.68
CA THR A 129 -3.17 14.99 1.31
C THR A 129 -2.48 14.85 -0.05
N CYS A 130 -1.80 13.74 -0.32
CA CYS A 130 -1.20 13.46 -1.62
C CYS A 130 -2.24 13.40 -2.74
N LEU A 131 -3.37 12.74 -2.51
CA LEU A 131 -4.47 12.69 -3.50
C LEU A 131 -5.04 14.09 -3.79
N LYS A 132 -5.21 14.94 -2.77
CA LYS A 132 -5.65 16.33 -2.94
C LYS A 132 -4.64 17.16 -3.74
N THR A 133 -3.34 16.98 -3.48
CA THR A 133 -2.26 17.64 -4.21
C THR A 133 -2.28 17.24 -5.68
N PHE A 134 -2.33 15.94 -5.96
CA PHE A 134 -2.45 15.44 -7.32
C PHE A 134 -3.71 15.95 -8.02
N ALA A 135 -4.87 15.90 -7.36
CA ALA A 135 -6.14 16.33 -7.96
C ALA A 135 -6.10 17.81 -8.34
N ARG A 136 -5.52 18.69 -7.51
CA ARG A 136 -5.32 20.11 -7.84
C ARG A 136 -4.40 20.28 -9.05
N ALA A 137 -3.29 19.57 -9.09
CA ALA A 137 -2.32 19.68 -10.20
C ALA A 137 -2.90 19.14 -11.52
N ALA A 138 -3.58 18.00 -11.49
CA ALA A 138 -4.06 17.31 -12.69
C ALA A 138 -5.40 17.86 -13.21
N PHE A 139 -6.28 18.36 -12.33
CA PHE A 139 -7.65 18.74 -12.65
C PHE A 139 -8.02 20.18 -12.26
N GLY A 140 -7.05 20.98 -11.79
CA GLY A 140 -7.23 22.38 -11.40
C GLY A 140 -7.86 22.59 -10.01
N ARG A 141 -8.52 21.58 -9.45
CA ARG A 141 -9.15 21.63 -8.12
C ARG A 141 -9.18 20.25 -7.45
N ALA A 142 -9.51 20.20 -6.14
CA ALA A 142 -9.63 18.96 -5.38
C ALA A 142 -11.04 18.80 -4.80
N GLY A 143 -12.06 18.91 -5.64
CA GLY A 143 -13.44 18.62 -5.28
C GLY A 143 -13.71 17.11 -5.27
N ARG A 144 -14.96 16.73 -4.94
CA ARG A 144 -15.36 15.32 -4.81
C ARG A 144 -15.14 14.51 -6.11
N ALA A 145 -15.45 15.10 -7.26
CA ALA A 145 -15.28 14.44 -8.55
C ALA A 145 -13.81 14.24 -8.91
N GLU A 146 -12.98 15.27 -8.70
CA GLU A 146 -11.54 15.22 -8.98
C GLU A 146 -10.82 14.24 -8.06
N LEU A 147 -11.17 14.22 -6.78
CA LEU A 147 -10.62 13.22 -5.83
C LEU A 147 -11.04 11.80 -6.23
N ARG A 148 -12.28 11.61 -6.71
CA ARG A 148 -12.73 10.30 -7.20
C ARG A 148 -11.92 9.85 -8.42
N ARG A 149 -11.64 10.77 -9.38
CA ARG A 149 -10.76 10.49 -10.53
C ARG A 149 -9.34 10.17 -10.09
N ALA A 150 -8.79 10.93 -9.13
CA ALA A 150 -7.46 10.69 -8.58
C ALA A 150 -7.34 9.29 -7.94
N VAL A 151 -8.26 8.92 -7.08
CA VAL A 151 -8.31 7.58 -6.46
C VAL A 151 -8.40 6.49 -7.52
N PHE A 152 -9.28 6.68 -8.51
CA PHE A 152 -9.47 5.70 -9.58
C PHE A 152 -8.18 5.45 -10.36
N VAL A 153 -7.53 6.51 -10.85
CA VAL A 153 -6.36 6.37 -11.74
C VAL A 153 -5.07 6.03 -10.99
N LEU A 154 -4.91 6.47 -9.74
CA LEU A 154 -3.69 6.25 -8.96
C LEU A 154 -3.71 4.99 -8.09
N ALA A 155 -4.89 4.52 -7.70
CA ALA A 155 -5.02 3.40 -6.77
C ALA A 155 -5.87 2.26 -7.32
N GLU A 156 -7.13 2.51 -7.71
CA GLU A 156 -8.06 1.43 -8.06
C GLU A 156 -7.67 0.70 -9.34
N VAL A 157 -7.34 1.41 -10.41
CA VAL A 157 -6.90 0.81 -11.69
C VAL A 157 -5.60 0.03 -11.51
N PRO A 158 -4.53 0.59 -10.91
CA PRO A 158 -3.31 -0.17 -10.67
C PRO A 158 -3.52 -1.41 -9.78
N LEU A 159 -4.31 -1.29 -8.71
CA LEU A 159 -4.62 -2.41 -7.82
C LEU A 159 -5.40 -3.50 -8.55
N ALA A 160 -6.45 -3.15 -9.29
CA ALA A 160 -7.24 -4.10 -10.07
C ALA A 160 -6.39 -4.84 -11.11
N ALA A 161 -5.47 -4.13 -11.78
CA ALA A 161 -4.60 -4.69 -12.79
C ALA A 161 -3.56 -5.68 -12.24
N VAL A 162 -3.03 -5.46 -11.04
CA VAL A 162 -2.02 -6.37 -10.43
C VAL A 162 -2.65 -7.55 -9.70
N LYS A 163 -3.86 -7.39 -9.15
CA LYS A 163 -4.51 -8.37 -8.26
C LYS A 163 -4.57 -9.80 -8.81
N PRO A 164 -4.94 -10.06 -10.09
CA PRO A 164 -4.97 -11.42 -10.64
C PRO A 164 -3.61 -12.12 -10.64
N HIS A 165 -2.51 -11.35 -10.84
CA HIS A 165 -1.15 -11.87 -10.80
C HIS A 165 -0.73 -12.22 -9.37
N LEU A 166 -1.01 -11.32 -8.42
CA LEU A 166 -0.72 -11.55 -7.00
C LEU A 166 -1.45 -12.80 -6.45
N GLN A 167 -2.69 -13.04 -6.88
CA GLN A 167 -3.46 -14.24 -6.52
C GLN A 167 -2.78 -15.54 -7.02
N ARG A 168 -2.15 -15.50 -8.21
CA ARG A 168 -1.39 -16.63 -8.76
C ARG A 168 0.05 -16.72 -8.25
N ARG A 169 0.46 -15.83 -7.35
CA ARG A 169 1.84 -15.70 -6.85
C ARG A 169 2.85 -15.39 -7.96
N GLU A 170 2.42 -14.61 -8.94
CA GLU A 170 3.23 -14.20 -10.08
C GLU A 170 3.49 -12.70 -10.08
N PRO A 171 4.68 -12.23 -10.47
CA PRO A 171 4.90 -10.81 -10.66
C PRO A 171 4.06 -10.30 -11.85
N PRO A 172 3.45 -9.10 -11.75
CA PRO A 172 2.68 -8.54 -12.86
C PRO A 172 3.58 -8.28 -14.08
N PRO A 173 3.16 -8.69 -15.30
CA PRO A 173 3.92 -8.48 -16.53
C PRO A 173 3.98 -7.00 -16.94
N ARG A 174 4.90 -6.63 -17.84
CA ARG A 174 5.05 -5.26 -18.34
C ARG A 174 3.81 -4.72 -19.06
N LEU A 175 3.01 -5.58 -19.67
CA LEU A 175 1.73 -5.22 -20.28
C LEU A 175 0.81 -4.48 -19.28
N VAL A 176 0.87 -4.82 -18.00
CA VAL A 176 0.10 -4.13 -16.94
C VAL A 176 0.48 -2.64 -16.87
N ASP A 177 1.77 -2.32 -16.99
CA ASP A 177 2.25 -0.93 -16.99
C ASP A 177 1.68 -0.14 -18.18
N GLU A 178 1.66 -0.76 -19.37
CA GLU A 178 1.14 -0.13 -20.59
C GLU A 178 -0.36 0.18 -20.47
N LEU A 179 -1.14 -0.75 -19.94
CA LEU A 179 -2.58 -0.58 -19.74
C LEU A 179 -2.88 0.52 -18.71
N ILE A 180 -2.16 0.53 -17.58
CA ILE A 180 -2.27 1.58 -16.56
C ILE A 180 -1.90 2.94 -17.16
N ALA A 181 -0.79 3.03 -17.90
CA ALA A 181 -0.34 4.28 -18.52
C ALA A 181 -1.34 4.83 -19.56
N LYS A 182 -1.96 3.96 -20.38
CA LYS A 182 -3.01 4.34 -21.32
C LYS A 182 -4.24 4.88 -20.58
N THR A 183 -4.69 4.18 -19.55
CA THR A 183 -5.83 4.60 -18.72
C THR A 183 -5.55 5.94 -18.02
N TYR A 184 -4.35 6.10 -17.46
CA TYR A 184 -3.91 7.34 -16.82
C TYR A 184 -4.00 8.51 -17.80
N ARG A 185 -3.40 8.39 -18.99
CA ARG A 185 -3.39 9.46 -20.00
C ARG A 185 -4.79 9.81 -20.50
N ALA A 186 -5.66 8.81 -20.66
CA ALA A 186 -7.05 9.06 -21.09
C ALA A 186 -7.83 9.86 -20.03
N ILE A 187 -7.62 9.62 -18.74
CA ILE A 187 -8.36 10.29 -17.66
C ILE A 187 -7.78 11.68 -17.34
N VAL A 188 -6.44 11.78 -17.27
CA VAL A 188 -5.76 13.03 -16.90
C VAL A 188 -5.67 13.98 -18.09
N GLY A 189 -5.47 13.48 -19.32
CA GLY A 189 -5.38 14.29 -20.53
C GLY A 189 -6.69 14.99 -20.92
N VAL A 190 -7.85 14.42 -20.59
CA VAL A 190 -9.18 15.04 -20.84
C VAL A 190 -9.41 16.27 -19.95
N GLY A 191 -8.75 16.36 -18.78
CA GLY A 191 -8.87 17.51 -17.87
C GLY A 191 -8.21 18.79 -18.37
N SER A 192 -7.31 18.70 -19.35
CA SER A 192 -6.58 19.86 -19.91
C SER A 192 -7.27 20.51 -21.12
N GLY A 193 -8.32 19.89 -21.67
CA GLY A 193 -8.98 20.33 -22.90
C GLY A 193 -10.35 21.01 -22.75
N ASP A 194 -11.01 20.86 -21.59
CA ASP A 194 -12.42 21.26 -21.45
C ASP A 194 -12.66 22.73 -21.01
N ASN A 195 -11.59 23.51 -20.85
CA ASN A 195 -11.68 24.93 -20.45
C ASN A 195 -11.53 25.92 -21.62
N ALA A 196 -11.48 25.46 -22.88
CA ALA A 196 -11.23 26.34 -24.03
C ALA A 196 -12.47 26.66 -24.86
N ASP A 197 -13.67 26.07 -24.60
CA ASP A 197 -14.86 26.23 -25.47
C ASP A 197 -16.10 26.80 -24.75
N GLY A 198 -15.91 27.69 -23.78
CA GLY A 198 -16.97 28.38 -23.03
C GLY A 198 -17.16 29.87 -23.37
N GLY A 199 -16.73 30.34 -24.53
CA GLY A 199 -16.77 31.78 -24.82
C GLY A 199 -17.00 32.17 -26.27
N ALA A 200 -18.15 31.84 -26.89
CA ALA A 200 -18.63 32.61 -28.05
C ALA A 200 -20.04 32.17 -28.50
N ARG A 201 -21.06 32.61 -27.81
CA ARG A 201 -22.40 32.85 -28.47
C ARG A 201 -23.09 33.99 -27.77
N THR A 202 -22.81 35.20 -28.23
CA THR A 202 -23.73 36.35 -28.14
C THR A 202 -23.74 37.03 -29.50
N ARG A 203 -24.79 36.81 -30.24
CA ARG A 203 -25.60 37.83 -30.99
C ARG A 203 -26.75 37.12 -31.67
#